data_e48c433c549b1059f09f256dd00dfabd
#
_entry.id   e48c433c549b1059f09f256dd00dfabd
#
_cell.length_a   1.000
_cell.length_b   1.000
_cell.length_c   1.000
_cell.angle_alpha   90.00
_cell.angle_beta   90.00
_cell.angle_gamma   90.00
#
_symmetry.space_group_name_H-M   'P 1'
#
loop_
_entity.id
_entity.type
_entity.pdbx_description
1 polymer ?
#
loop_
_entity_poly.entity_id
_entity_poly.type
_entity_poly.pdbx_seq_one_letter_code
_entity_poly.pdbx_strand_id
1 'polypeptide(L)'
;MSNFSPVSVLVASLLVAAPAAAKEPTAKIEGGIIEGIIESGLRIFRGIPYAAPPVGNLRWRDPQPVKPWSGTRLAKSFAASCQQDEGKPFGPYTKSFVTSGERSEDCLYLNIWAPEREKVKKPVYLFIHGGGFQSGGADMPAYDGAGLARKDAVVVTINYRLGSFGFFAHPDLSRESPLGVSGNYGILDAIEALRWVRANIAKFGGDPDKVTVAGQSAGSFIVNALLVSPLAKGLFQRAVLESGPELGLPMQALTAREASGTASLKRAGVTDIAGLRDISAADFVKKAASGFPLPIVDGKIIPKNPEDPATPLASEGPIIIGYNRDEATILQGQSIATFKKEVETRYAAIADRILAIYPHATDAEAANSIARLGRDRRVAGMLLWAERRTSKNAPVFAYSFEHVFPGIDPVQNGAFHTAEVPYILGALHFSDATFVGADQKISDEMQERWLAFMRTGNPGKARSKPKWRAASLDPASIWRIAPADAEPLLDAEKLQMFRDFAAKGGKLGLL
;
A
#
# COMPACT_ATOMS: atom_id res chain seq x y z
N MET A 1 -18.53 87.82 28.06
CA MET A 1 -17.62 86.94 28.87
C MET A 1 -18.20 85.56 28.81
N SER A 2 -17.75 84.71 27.90
CA SER A 2 -18.25 83.33 27.69
C SER A 2 -17.13 82.41 28.07
N ASN A 3 -17.34 81.67 29.12
CA ASN A 3 -16.43 80.60 29.63
C ASN A 3 -16.59 79.33 28.77
N PHE A 4 -15.55 78.95 28.03
CA PHE A 4 -15.41 77.63 27.41
C PHE A 4 -14.59 76.74 28.36
N SER A 5 -15.18 75.63 28.84
CA SER A 5 -14.48 74.58 29.52
C SER A 5 -13.95 73.56 28.47
N PRO A 6 -12.71 73.04 28.61
CA PRO A 6 -12.21 72.02 27.70
C PRO A 6 -12.75 70.64 28.09
N VAL A 7 -13.33 69.93 27.14
CA VAL A 7 -13.71 68.52 27.29
C VAL A 7 -12.47 67.67 27.00
N SER A 8 -11.96 66.98 28.00
CA SER A 8 -10.89 66.02 27.84
C SER A 8 -11.45 64.70 27.31
N VAL A 9 -11.09 64.36 26.08
CA VAL A 9 -11.41 63.06 25.46
C VAL A 9 -10.36 62.01 25.94
N LEU A 10 -10.78 61.09 26.76
CA LEU A 10 -9.97 59.90 27.15
C LEU A 10 -10.03 58.90 26.00
N VAL A 11 -8.92 58.74 25.24
CA VAL A 11 -8.77 57.67 24.25
C VAL A 11 -8.34 56.39 25.00
N ALA A 12 -9.29 55.48 25.21
CA ALA A 12 -8.98 54.15 25.74
C ALA A 12 -8.36 53.28 24.63
N SER A 13 -7.05 53.05 24.67
CA SER A 13 -6.35 52.15 23.79
C SER A 13 -6.71 50.71 24.16
N LEU A 14 -7.55 50.06 23.37
CA LEU A 14 -7.78 48.59 23.46
C LEU A 14 -6.51 47.86 22.95
N LEU A 15 -5.70 47.40 23.86
CA LEU A 15 -4.66 46.41 23.58
C LEU A 15 -5.35 45.07 23.20
N VAL A 16 -5.50 44.82 21.90
CA VAL A 16 -5.86 43.49 21.40
C VAL A 16 -4.63 42.58 21.64
N ALA A 17 -4.72 41.75 22.67
CA ALA A 17 -3.72 40.72 22.91
C ALA A 17 -3.67 39.78 21.69
N ALA A 18 -2.55 39.70 20.99
CA ALA A 18 -2.32 38.72 19.94
C ALA A 18 -2.55 37.33 20.53
N PRO A 19 -3.27 36.44 19.84
CA PRO A 19 -3.41 35.07 20.33
C PRO A 19 -2.03 34.44 20.51
N ALA A 20 -1.78 33.87 21.69
CA ALA A 20 -0.54 33.16 21.97
C ALA A 20 -0.39 32.08 20.88
N ALA A 21 0.76 32.07 20.19
CA ALA A 21 1.03 31.07 19.19
C ALA A 21 0.88 29.67 19.83
N ALA A 22 0.01 28.84 19.25
CA ALA A 22 -0.21 27.49 19.75
C ALA A 22 1.14 26.75 19.79
N LYS A 23 1.46 26.14 20.92
CA LYS A 23 2.72 25.39 21.07
C LYS A 23 2.72 24.22 20.10
N GLU A 24 3.78 24.10 19.28
CA GLU A 24 3.95 23.00 18.36
C GLU A 24 3.92 21.64 19.08
N PRO A 25 3.31 20.62 18.47
CA PRO A 25 3.17 19.32 19.11
C PRO A 25 4.52 18.61 19.21
N THR A 26 4.84 18.10 20.37
CA THR A 26 6.05 17.30 20.59
C THR A 26 5.70 15.89 21.05
N ALA A 27 6.54 14.93 20.69
CA ALA A 27 6.44 13.55 21.17
C ALA A 27 7.82 13.01 21.57
N LYS A 28 7.88 12.31 22.70
CA LYS A 28 9.09 11.60 23.14
C LYS A 28 8.99 10.14 22.68
N ILE A 29 9.80 9.76 21.71
CA ILE A 29 9.92 8.42 21.15
C ILE A 29 11.24 7.78 21.60
N GLU A 30 11.48 6.51 21.24
CA GLU A 30 12.69 5.79 21.67
C GLU A 30 13.99 6.48 21.23
N GLY A 31 14.04 7.08 20.05
CA GLY A 31 15.21 7.82 19.56
C GLY A 31 15.44 9.18 20.20
N GLY A 32 14.42 9.83 20.78
CA GLY A 32 14.52 11.18 21.35
C GLY A 32 13.20 11.96 21.26
N ILE A 33 13.30 13.30 21.31
CA ILE A 33 12.13 14.19 21.17
C ILE A 33 12.01 14.62 19.70
N ILE A 34 10.78 14.59 19.21
CA ILE A 34 10.42 15.12 17.89
C ILE A 34 9.39 16.24 18.02
N GLU A 35 9.40 17.18 17.08
CA GLU A 35 8.45 18.29 16.98
C GLU A 35 7.78 18.27 15.60
N GLY A 36 6.45 18.21 15.59
CA GLY A 36 5.62 18.25 14.39
C GLY A 36 4.98 19.62 14.18
N ILE A 37 3.85 19.64 13.47
CA ILE A 37 3.02 20.81 13.22
C ILE A 37 1.56 20.54 13.61
N ILE A 38 0.81 21.59 13.88
CA ILE A 38 -0.66 21.56 13.96
C ILE A 38 -1.22 22.14 12.67
N GLU A 39 -2.01 21.34 11.98
CA GLU A 39 -2.67 21.77 10.74
C GLU A 39 -4.09 21.21 10.68
N SER A 40 -5.09 22.08 10.50
CA SER A 40 -6.50 21.69 10.33
C SER A 40 -7.03 20.74 11.43
N GLY A 41 -6.65 20.96 12.71
CA GLY A 41 -7.08 20.17 13.85
C GLY A 41 -6.36 18.80 13.97
N LEU A 42 -5.27 18.63 13.28
CA LEU A 42 -4.41 17.46 13.32
C LEU A 42 -3.02 17.82 13.84
N ARG A 43 -2.42 16.92 14.59
CA ARG A 43 -0.99 16.88 14.86
C ARG A 43 -0.34 16.04 13.77
N ILE A 44 0.57 16.63 13.01
CA ILE A 44 1.23 16.01 11.87
C ILE A 44 2.72 15.94 12.15
N PHE A 45 3.29 14.76 11.96
CA PHE A 45 4.73 14.51 12.09
C PHE A 45 5.20 13.82 10.80
N ARG A 46 6.15 14.42 10.10
CA ARG A 46 6.70 13.93 8.84
C ARG A 46 8.20 13.66 8.98
N GLY A 47 8.69 12.59 8.34
CA GLY A 47 10.11 12.26 8.34
C GLY A 47 10.63 11.74 9.69
N ILE A 48 9.86 10.92 10.39
CA ILE A 48 10.29 10.25 11.62
C ILE A 48 11.12 9.01 11.26
N PRO A 49 12.39 8.89 11.68
CA PRO A 49 13.16 7.68 11.43
C PRO A 49 12.64 6.53 12.29
N TYR A 50 12.36 5.41 11.67
CA TYR A 50 11.98 4.17 12.38
C TYR A 50 13.11 3.14 12.44
N ALA A 51 14.16 3.33 11.62
CA ALA A 51 15.39 2.56 11.64
C ALA A 51 16.60 3.44 11.28
N ALA A 52 17.80 2.95 11.56
CA ALA A 52 19.04 3.60 11.15
C ALA A 52 19.16 3.64 9.61
N PRO A 53 19.81 4.66 9.01
CA PRO A 53 20.05 4.72 7.59
C PRO A 53 20.75 3.47 7.06
N PRO A 54 20.16 2.75 6.06
CA PRO A 54 20.76 1.52 5.52
C PRO A 54 21.83 1.81 4.46
N VAL A 55 22.83 2.59 4.81
CA VAL A 55 23.90 3.09 3.95
C VAL A 55 25.25 2.43 4.26
N GLY A 56 26.15 2.40 3.29
CA GLY A 56 27.49 1.84 3.46
C GLY A 56 27.45 0.39 3.95
N ASN A 57 28.07 0.11 5.09
CA ASN A 57 28.09 -1.24 5.67
C ASN A 57 26.70 -1.75 6.13
N LEU A 58 25.69 -0.88 6.23
CA LEU A 58 24.31 -1.27 6.53
C LEU A 58 23.47 -1.54 5.25
N ARG A 59 23.99 -1.25 4.06
CA ARG A 59 23.35 -1.65 2.81
C ARG A 59 23.21 -3.18 2.81
N TRP A 60 22.01 -3.69 2.52
CA TRP A 60 21.65 -5.11 2.58
C TRP A 60 21.88 -5.76 3.95
N ARG A 61 21.58 -5.02 5.01
CA ARG A 61 21.41 -5.59 6.35
C ARG A 61 19.99 -5.43 6.83
N ASP A 62 19.63 -6.24 7.80
CA ASP A 62 18.37 -6.08 8.53
C ASP A 62 18.30 -4.66 9.11
N PRO A 63 17.11 -4.04 9.21
CA PRO A 63 16.97 -2.72 9.83
C PRO A 63 17.61 -2.67 11.20
N GLN A 64 18.40 -1.63 11.47
CA GLN A 64 19.09 -1.43 12.74
C GLN A 64 18.38 -0.34 13.56
N PRO A 65 18.46 -0.37 14.90
CA PRO A 65 17.90 0.66 15.74
C PRO A 65 18.43 2.05 15.40
N VAL A 66 17.56 3.04 15.50
CA VAL A 66 17.93 4.46 15.34
C VAL A 66 18.90 4.85 16.46
N LYS A 67 19.97 5.55 16.12
CA LYS A 67 20.87 6.14 17.12
C LYS A 67 20.12 7.25 17.88
N PRO A 68 20.07 7.18 19.22
CA PRO A 68 19.43 8.25 20.01
C PRO A 68 20.08 9.61 19.74
N TRP A 69 19.26 10.67 19.77
CA TRP A 69 19.72 12.05 19.62
C TRP A 69 19.38 12.90 20.85
N SER A 70 20.19 13.95 21.07
CA SER A 70 19.92 14.97 22.05
C SER A 70 19.11 16.12 21.44
N GLY A 71 18.35 16.83 22.27
CA GLY A 71 17.51 17.94 21.81
C GLY A 71 16.25 17.48 21.06
N THR A 72 15.66 18.40 20.32
CA THR A 72 14.42 18.17 19.55
C THR A 72 14.73 18.10 18.05
N ARG A 73 14.34 17.00 17.42
CA ARG A 73 14.40 16.82 15.97
C ARG A 73 13.10 17.32 15.34
N LEU A 74 13.22 18.15 14.31
CA LEU A 74 12.06 18.61 13.57
C LEU A 74 11.52 17.48 12.68
N ALA A 75 10.22 17.23 12.84
CA ALA A 75 9.45 16.25 12.05
C ALA A 75 8.32 16.99 11.29
N LYS A 76 8.68 18.06 10.56
CA LYS A 76 7.75 18.98 9.90
C LYS A 76 7.64 18.78 8.39
N SER A 77 8.61 18.12 7.77
CA SER A 77 8.67 17.85 6.33
C SER A 77 8.92 16.38 6.06
N PHE A 78 8.47 15.91 4.90
CA PHE A 78 8.79 14.57 4.43
C PHE A 78 10.30 14.40 4.32
N ALA A 79 10.79 13.22 4.68
CA ALA A 79 12.16 12.81 4.41
C ALA A 79 12.30 12.26 2.99
N ALA A 80 13.53 11.95 2.58
CA ALA A 80 13.79 11.36 1.29
C ALA A 80 13.02 10.04 1.09
N SER A 81 12.49 9.84 -0.11
CA SER A 81 11.99 8.54 -0.56
C SER A 81 13.15 7.60 -0.86
N CYS A 82 12.90 6.28 -0.83
CA CYS A 82 13.95 5.31 -1.08
C CYS A 82 14.49 5.41 -2.50
N GLN A 83 15.77 4.99 -2.65
CA GLN A 83 16.50 5.07 -3.92
C GLN A 83 15.73 4.40 -5.06
N GLN A 84 15.45 5.14 -6.09
CA GLN A 84 14.67 4.78 -7.28
C GLN A 84 14.96 5.75 -8.42
N ASP A 85 14.50 5.43 -9.62
CA ASP A 85 14.54 6.36 -10.73
C ASP A 85 13.61 7.56 -10.51
N GLU A 86 13.83 8.65 -11.22
CA GLU A 86 12.96 9.81 -11.15
C GLU A 86 11.55 9.47 -11.63
N GLY A 87 10.58 9.59 -10.72
CA GLY A 87 9.17 9.41 -11.04
C GLY A 87 8.67 10.48 -12.00
N LYS A 88 8.08 10.03 -13.12
CA LYS A 88 7.39 10.91 -14.07
C LYS A 88 5.95 10.46 -14.20
N PRO A 89 4.99 11.39 -14.30
CA PRO A 89 3.61 11.03 -14.61
C PRO A 89 3.53 10.21 -15.90
N PHE A 90 2.70 9.17 -15.89
CA PHE A 90 2.48 8.29 -17.05
C PHE A 90 1.08 7.68 -17.01
N GLY A 91 0.42 7.56 -18.15
CA GLY A 91 -0.94 7.04 -18.22
C GLY A 91 -1.87 7.79 -17.25
N PRO A 92 -2.63 7.10 -16.40
CA PRO A 92 -3.52 7.72 -15.42
C PRO A 92 -2.79 8.24 -14.16
N TYR A 93 -1.49 7.93 -14.01
CA TYR A 93 -0.71 8.34 -12.83
C TYR A 93 -0.18 9.76 -13.02
N THR A 94 -0.91 10.71 -12.48
CA THR A 94 -0.57 12.13 -12.47
C THR A 94 0.51 12.45 -11.43
N LYS A 95 0.84 13.73 -11.23
CA LYS A 95 1.80 14.16 -10.20
C LYS A 95 1.40 13.71 -8.78
N SER A 96 0.11 13.49 -8.54
CA SER A 96 -0.39 13.02 -7.24
C SER A 96 0.03 11.59 -6.91
N PHE A 97 0.37 10.79 -7.91
CA PHE A 97 0.76 9.38 -7.78
C PHE A 97 2.26 9.12 -7.99
N VAL A 98 3.08 10.16 -7.96
CA VAL A 98 4.53 10.03 -8.06
C VAL A 98 5.22 10.80 -6.94
N THR A 99 6.33 10.26 -6.42
CA THR A 99 7.15 10.98 -5.46
C THR A 99 7.90 12.11 -6.16
N SER A 100 7.93 13.28 -5.56
CA SER A 100 8.62 14.46 -6.08
C SER A 100 9.80 14.89 -5.20
N GLY A 101 9.97 14.25 -4.03
CA GLY A 101 11.01 14.58 -3.07
C GLY A 101 12.40 14.08 -3.43
N GLU A 102 13.35 14.32 -2.54
CA GLU A 102 14.69 13.74 -2.59
C GLU A 102 14.62 12.23 -2.54
N ARG A 103 15.58 11.55 -3.18
CA ARG A 103 15.74 10.09 -3.16
C ARG A 103 17.09 9.74 -2.57
N SER A 104 17.09 8.81 -1.62
CA SER A 104 18.28 8.43 -0.90
C SER A 104 18.20 6.96 -0.47
N GLU A 105 19.34 6.37 -0.16
CA GLU A 105 19.37 5.13 0.62
C GLU A 105 19.00 5.37 2.09
N ASP A 106 19.26 6.58 2.62
CA ASP A 106 18.74 7.04 3.92
C ASP A 106 17.27 7.42 3.77
N CYS A 107 16.40 6.42 3.86
CA CYS A 107 14.97 6.56 3.53
C CYS A 107 14.00 5.86 4.51
N LEU A 108 14.49 5.23 5.57
CA LEU A 108 13.65 4.46 6.49
C LEU A 108 12.90 5.37 7.46
N TYR A 109 11.92 6.09 6.92
CA TYR A 109 11.13 7.10 7.60
C TYR A 109 9.64 6.79 7.50
N LEU A 110 8.89 7.27 8.48
CA LEU A 110 7.43 7.24 8.51
C LEU A 110 6.85 8.62 8.78
N ASN A 111 5.57 8.79 8.45
CA ASN A 111 4.80 9.99 8.70
C ASN A 111 3.54 9.64 9.51
N ILE A 112 3.05 10.58 10.33
CA ILE A 112 1.89 10.39 11.20
C ILE A 112 0.94 11.58 11.07
N TRP A 113 -0.34 11.30 10.89
CA TRP A 113 -1.46 12.22 11.05
C TRP A 113 -2.31 11.73 12.21
N ALA A 114 -2.48 12.54 13.22
CA ALA A 114 -3.23 12.20 14.43
C ALA A 114 -4.19 13.32 14.82
N PRO A 115 -5.41 13.03 15.28
CA PRO A 115 -6.31 14.06 15.81
C PRO A 115 -5.64 14.85 16.95
N GLU A 116 -5.87 16.18 16.98
CA GLU A 116 -5.30 17.03 18.02
C GLU A 116 -5.83 16.67 19.43
N ARG A 117 -7.12 16.30 19.49
CA ARG A 117 -7.79 15.98 20.77
C ARG A 117 -7.74 14.49 21.08
N GLU A 118 -7.07 14.15 22.17
CA GLU A 118 -6.89 12.78 22.67
C GLU A 118 -7.77 12.49 23.88
N LYS A 119 -9.06 12.22 23.68
CA LYS A 119 -9.90 11.73 24.77
C LYS A 119 -9.85 10.20 24.95
N VAL A 120 -9.66 9.48 23.85
CA VAL A 120 -9.63 8.00 23.79
C VAL A 120 -8.63 7.59 22.72
N LYS A 121 -7.90 6.51 22.95
CA LYS A 121 -6.98 5.92 21.96
C LYS A 121 -7.73 5.56 20.65
N LYS A 122 -7.16 5.94 19.53
CA LYS A 122 -7.74 5.80 18.18
C LYS A 122 -7.22 4.55 17.47
N PRO A 123 -8.00 3.93 16.59
CA PRO A 123 -7.47 2.88 15.72
C PRO A 123 -6.38 3.46 14.82
N VAL A 124 -5.40 2.61 14.50
CA VAL A 124 -4.24 2.97 13.69
C VAL A 124 -4.37 2.34 12.31
N TYR A 125 -4.12 3.12 11.27
CA TYR A 125 -4.03 2.67 9.88
C TYR A 125 -2.60 2.88 9.40
N LEU A 126 -1.83 1.79 9.25
CA LEU A 126 -0.49 1.83 8.69
C LEU A 126 -0.57 1.45 7.22
N PHE A 127 -0.24 2.39 6.34
CA PHE A 127 -0.31 2.23 4.89
C PHE A 127 1.08 2.00 4.29
N ILE A 128 1.19 0.97 3.44
CA ILE A 128 2.39 0.59 2.68
C ILE A 128 2.12 0.85 1.20
N HIS A 129 2.90 1.74 0.59
CA HIS A 129 2.70 2.15 -0.79
C HIS A 129 3.03 1.03 -1.80
N GLY A 130 2.46 1.16 -3.01
CA GLY A 130 2.75 0.33 -4.17
C GLY A 130 3.99 0.79 -4.95
N GLY A 131 3.99 0.51 -6.25
CA GLY A 131 5.07 0.91 -7.18
C GLY A 131 5.97 -0.23 -7.63
N GLY A 132 5.43 -1.47 -7.66
CA GLY A 132 6.12 -2.63 -8.23
C GLY A 132 7.42 -3.01 -7.51
N PHE A 133 7.58 -2.66 -6.25
CA PHE A 133 8.82 -2.79 -5.46
C PHE A 133 10.00 -1.98 -6.01
N GLN A 134 9.80 -1.14 -7.01
CA GLN A 134 10.85 -0.37 -7.68
C GLN A 134 10.71 1.14 -7.48
N SER A 135 9.51 1.62 -7.23
CA SER A 135 9.20 3.03 -7.10
C SER A 135 8.17 3.27 -6.02
N GLY A 136 7.93 4.55 -5.70
CA GLY A 136 6.96 4.97 -4.72
C GLY A 136 7.57 5.63 -3.50
N GLY A 137 6.71 6.19 -2.65
CA GLY A 137 7.12 6.84 -1.42
C GLY A 137 5.94 7.23 -0.56
N ALA A 138 6.20 7.42 0.72
CA ALA A 138 5.21 7.83 1.70
C ALA A 138 4.86 9.33 1.64
N ASP A 139 5.49 10.05 0.71
CA ASP A 139 5.32 11.49 0.45
C ASP A 139 4.38 11.80 -0.71
N MET A 140 3.84 10.79 -1.39
CA MET A 140 2.92 10.99 -2.51
C MET A 140 1.63 11.70 -2.07
N PRO A 141 1.18 12.76 -2.76
CA PRO A 141 -0.05 13.49 -2.39
C PRO A 141 -1.29 12.59 -2.29
N ALA A 142 -1.42 11.58 -3.15
CA ALA A 142 -2.51 10.61 -3.11
C ALA A 142 -2.54 9.74 -1.83
N TYR A 143 -1.45 9.74 -1.04
CA TYR A 143 -1.30 8.98 0.19
C TYR A 143 -1.36 9.85 1.45
N ASP A 144 -1.74 11.12 1.34
CA ASP A 144 -1.92 11.99 2.52
C ASP A 144 -3.00 11.43 3.46
N GLY A 145 -2.63 11.24 4.71
CA GLY A 145 -3.49 10.61 5.71
C GLY A 145 -4.47 11.55 6.41
N ALA A 146 -4.45 12.85 6.11
CA ALA A 146 -5.20 13.86 6.87
C ALA A 146 -6.73 13.64 6.81
N GLY A 147 -7.25 13.19 5.64
CA GLY A 147 -8.69 12.97 5.49
C GLY A 147 -9.23 11.89 6.43
N LEU A 148 -8.58 10.74 6.45
CA LEU A 148 -8.96 9.63 7.33
C LEU A 148 -8.66 9.96 8.80
N ALA A 149 -7.57 10.69 9.09
CA ALA A 149 -7.24 11.12 10.44
C ALA A 149 -8.29 12.08 11.03
N ARG A 150 -8.84 13.01 10.24
CA ARG A 150 -9.96 13.88 10.66
C ARG A 150 -11.21 13.10 11.06
N LYS A 151 -11.37 11.88 10.60
CA LYS A 151 -12.48 10.97 10.97
C LYS A 151 -12.15 10.07 12.16
N ASP A 152 -11.17 10.44 12.96
CA ASP A 152 -10.89 9.83 14.28
C ASP A 152 -10.07 8.53 14.18
N ALA A 153 -9.04 8.52 13.33
CA ALA A 153 -7.99 7.52 13.23
C ALA A 153 -6.60 8.15 13.44
N VAL A 154 -5.59 7.34 13.74
CA VAL A 154 -4.18 7.69 13.54
C VAL A 154 -3.72 7.02 12.26
N VAL A 155 -3.24 7.81 11.31
CA VAL A 155 -2.74 7.31 10.02
C VAL A 155 -1.22 7.38 10.01
N VAL A 156 -0.60 6.30 9.54
CA VAL A 156 0.86 6.17 9.40
C VAL A 156 1.15 5.76 7.96
N THR A 157 2.06 6.47 7.28
CA THR A 157 2.62 6.02 6.00
C THR A 157 4.11 5.74 6.17
N ILE A 158 4.63 4.76 5.47
CA ILE A 158 6.04 4.33 5.59
C ILE A 158 6.73 4.27 4.25
N ASN A 159 8.00 4.61 4.22
CA ASN A 159 8.92 4.17 3.19
C ASN A 159 9.47 2.79 3.53
N TYR A 160 9.88 2.02 2.53
CA TYR A 160 10.62 0.76 2.64
C TYR A 160 11.61 0.67 1.49
N ARG A 161 12.72 -0.03 1.68
CA ARG A 161 13.75 -0.18 0.64
C ARG A 161 13.19 -0.82 -0.62
N LEU A 162 13.53 -0.22 -1.75
CA LEU A 162 13.03 -0.54 -3.07
C LEU A 162 14.10 -1.18 -3.95
N GLY A 163 13.67 -1.76 -5.05
CA GLY A 163 14.55 -2.29 -6.06
C GLY A 163 15.55 -3.29 -5.50
N SER A 164 16.73 -3.28 -6.07
CA SER A 164 17.82 -4.13 -5.58
C SER A 164 18.37 -3.71 -4.21
N PHE A 165 18.01 -2.54 -3.67
CA PHE A 165 18.37 -2.17 -2.29
C PHE A 165 17.48 -2.90 -1.27
N GLY A 166 16.22 -3.19 -1.65
CA GLY A 166 15.26 -3.89 -0.81
C GLY A 166 15.19 -5.41 -1.03
N PHE A 167 15.59 -5.90 -2.24
CA PHE A 167 15.28 -7.27 -2.66
C PHE A 167 16.47 -7.98 -3.34
N PHE A 168 17.70 -7.60 -3.03
CA PHE A 168 18.91 -8.23 -3.51
C PHE A 168 19.34 -9.38 -2.60
N ALA A 169 19.54 -10.59 -3.14
CA ALA A 169 20.01 -11.75 -2.40
C ALA A 169 21.39 -12.20 -2.90
N HIS A 170 22.24 -12.63 -1.97
CA HIS A 170 23.57 -13.18 -2.26
C HIS A 170 23.98 -14.15 -1.14
N PRO A 171 24.74 -15.25 -1.42
CA PRO A 171 25.16 -16.18 -0.39
C PRO A 171 25.93 -15.54 0.77
N ASP A 172 26.79 -14.55 0.48
CA ASP A 172 27.54 -13.83 1.51
C ASP A 172 26.64 -13.00 2.41
N LEU A 173 25.61 -12.33 1.83
CA LEU A 173 24.62 -11.59 2.61
C LEU A 173 23.81 -12.52 3.50
N SER A 174 23.46 -13.71 3.01
CA SER A 174 22.80 -14.72 3.83
C SER A 174 23.67 -15.20 4.99
N ARG A 175 24.99 -15.36 4.76
CA ARG A 175 25.93 -15.70 5.83
C ARG A 175 26.12 -14.56 6.86
N GLU A 176 26.02 -13.31 6.43
CA GLU A 176 26.09 -12.13 7.31
C GLU A 176 24.82 -11.91 8.13
N SER A 177 23.66 -12.42 7.66
CA SER A 177 22.36 -12.21 8.31
C SER A 177 22.20 -13.12 9.53
N PRO A 178 21.72 -12.59 10.68
CA PRO A 178 21.37 -13.43 11.83
C PRO A 178 20.28 -14.47 11.53
N LEU A 179 19.47 -14.23 10.49
CA LEU A 179 18.43 -15.15 10.05
C LEU A 179 18.94 -16.21 9.07
N GLY A 180 20.19 -16.09 8.58
CA GLY A 180 20.76 -16.98 7.58
C GLY A 180 20.15 -16.83 6.17
N VAL A 181 19.49 -15.71 5.88
CA VAL A 181 18.81 -15.43 4.62
C VAL A 181 19.05 -13.98 4.16
N SER A 182 18.83 -13.71 2.87
CA SER A 182 18.94 -12.37 2.27
C SER A 182 17.81 -12.14 1.26
N GLY A 183 17.62 -10.91 0.78
CA GLY A 183 16.72 -10.61 -0.34
C GLY A 183 15.34 -10.06 0.03
N ASN A 184 14.94 -10.06 1.29
CA ASN A 184 13.63 -9.57 1.74
C ASN A 184 13.75 -8.35 2.68
N TYR A 185 14.72 -7.46 2.43
CA TYR A 185 14.98 -6.32 3.32
C TYR A 185 13.81 -5.33 3.35
N GLY A 186 13.12 -5.09 2.21
CA GLY A 186 11.92 -4.25 2.18
C GLY A 186 10.76 -4.82 3.02
N ILE A 187 10.68 -6.15 3.16
CA ILE A 187 9.71 -6.80 4.07
C ILE A 187 10.14 -6.59 5.53
N LEU A 188 11.43 -6.72 5.82
CA LEU A 188 11.98 -6.47 7.17
C LEU A 188 11.79 -5.00 7.58
N ASP A 189 11.89 -4.06 6.64
CA ASP A 189 11.63 -2.64 6.88
C ASP A 189 10.17 -2.41 7.31
N ALA A 190 9.21 -3.05 6.63
CA ALA A 190 7.79 -2.98 7.02
C ALA A 190 7.53 -3.63 8.40
N ILE A 191 8.21 -4.73 8.72
CA ILE A 191 8.14 -5.37 10.05
C ILE A 191 8.70 -4.41 11.11
N GLU A 192 9.81 -3.74 10.86
CA GLU A 192 10.42 -2.80 11.79
C GLU A 192 9.55 -1.56 12.00
N ALA A 193 8.94 -1.03 10.94
CA ALA A 193 7.97 0.05 11.06
C ALA A 193 6.75 -0.35 11.93
N LEU A 194 6.27 -1.59 11.80
CA LEU A 194 5.21 -2.11 12.67
C LEU A 194 5.67 -2.26 14.13
N ARG A 195 6.91 -2.68 14.39
CA ARG A 195 7.51 -2.71 15.75
C ARG A 195 7.59 -1.31 16.33
N TRP A 196 8.05 -0.35 15.52
CA TRP A 196 8.10 1.05 15.90
C TRP A 196 6.70 1.59 16.27
N VAL A 197 5.68 1.29 15.45
CA VAL A 197 4.28 1.65 15.73
C VAL A 197 3.83 1.05 17.06
N ARG A 198 4.08 -0.22 17.29
CA ARG A 198 3.70 -0.88 18.55
C ARG A 198 4.33 -0.20 19.78
N ALA A 199 5.59 0.21 19.69
CA ALA A 199 6.32 0.85 20.78
C ALA A 199 5.92 2.32 21.00
N ASN A 200 5.58 3.07 19.95
CA ASN A 200 5.51 4.53 20.01
C ASN A 200 4.12 5.13 19.75
N ILE A 201 3.21 4.41 19.05
CA ILE A 201 1.99 5.05 18.51
C ILE A 201 1.04 5.59 19.59
N ALA A 202 1.11 5.07 20.81
CA ALA A 202 0.36 5.58 21.95
C ALA A 202 0.72 7.03 22.30
N LYS A 203 1.92 7.51 21.96
CA LYS A 203 2.36 8.90 22.13
C LYS A 203 1.63 9.87 21.19
N PHE A 204 1.04 9.32 20.13
CA PHE A 204 0.27 10.04 19.13
C PHE A 204 -1.23 9.80 19.26
N GLY A 205 -1.68 9.19 20.37
CA GLY A 205 -3.09 8.88 20.63
C GLY A 205 -3.60 7.63 19.90
N GLY A 206 -2.73 6.84 19.28
CA GLY A 206 -3.07 5.57 18.64
C GLY A 206 -3.15 4.42 19.64
N ASP A 207 -3.96 3.42 19.33
CA ASP A 207 -4.09 2.18 20.09
C ASP A 207 -3.19 1.09 19.47
N PRO A 208 -2.09 0.68 20.13
CA PRO A 208 -1.21 -0.36 19.60
C PRO A 208 -1.87 -1.74 19.48
N ASP A 209 -3.02 -1.94 20.13
CA ASP A 209 -3.81 -3.17 20.03
C ASP A 209 -4.95 -3.06 18.98
N LYS A 210 -5.01 -1.96 18.22
CA LYS A 210 -5.93 -1.73 17.12
C LYS A 210 -5.23 -1.25 15.86
N VAL A 211 -4.14 -1.91 15.48
CA VAL A 211 -3.38 -1.63 14.28
C VAL A 211 -3.98 -2.41 13.10
N THR A 212 -4.35 -1.68 12.06
CA THR A 212 -4.68 -2.22 10.74
C THR A 212 -3.52 -1.91 9.81
N VAL A 213 -2.86 -2.96 9.32
CA VAL A 213 -1.86 -2.82 8.26
C VAL A 213 -2.57 -2.85 6.91
N ALA A 214 -2.25 -1.91 6.05
CA ALA A 214 -2.83 -1.78 4.73
C ALA A 214 -1.76 -1.59 3.68
N GLY A 215 -2.03 -2.02 2.47
CA GLY A 215 -1.12 -1.78 1.36
C GLY A 215 -1.81 -1.95 0.02
N GLN A 216 -1.32 -1.21 -0.96
CA GLN A 216 -1.82 -1.25 -2.31
C GLN A 216 -0.74 -1.81 -3.25
N SER A 217 -1.13 -2.65 -4.24
CA SER A 217 -0.19 -3.20 -5.22
C SER A 217 0.99 -3.93 -4.55
N ALA A 218 2.23 -3.55 -4.83
CA ALA A 218 3.42 -4.09 -4.14
C ALA A 218 3.29 -4.01 -2.62
N GLY A 219 2.71 -2.93 -2.06
CA GLY A 219 2.40 -2.81 -0.64
C GLY A 219 1.41 -3.88 -0.15
N SER A 220 0.41 -4.23 -0.96
CA SER A 220 -0.53 -5.31 -0.67
C SER A 220 0.16 -6.68 -0.64
N PHE A 221 1.12 -6.92 -1.54
CA PHE A 221 1.95 -8.13 -1.48
C PHE A 221 2.83 -8.17 -0.24
N ILE A 222 3.35 -7.01 0.21
CA ILE A 222 4.06 -6.92 1.51
C ILE A 222 3.10 -7.31 2.63
N VAL A 223 1.87 -6.77 2.67
CA VAL A 223 0.87 -7.15 3.67
C VAL A 223 0.57 -8.65 3.64
N ASN A 224 0.43 -9.24 2.44
CA ASN A 224 0.24 -10.69 2.30
C ASN A 224 1.44 -11.50 2.85
N ALA A 225 2.66 -11.04 2.62
CA ALA A 225 3.87 -11.63 3.21
C ALA A 225 3.89 -11.50 4.74
N LEU A 226 3.45 -10.35 5.30
CA LEU A 226 3.34 -10.14 6.74
C LEU A 226 2.33 -11.09 7.40
N LEU A 227 1.23 -11.44 6.70
CA LEU A 227 0.25 -12.40 7.22
C LEU A 227 0.85 -13.79 7.47
N VAL A 228 1.84 -14.22 6.70
CA VAL A 228 2.49 -15.54 6.84
C VAL A 228 3.83 -15.47 7.59
N SER A 229 4.38 -14.27 7.80
CA SER A 229 5.67 -14.09 8.46
C SER A 229 5.60 -14.29 9.97
N PRO A 230 6.35 -15.23 10.55
CA PRO A 230 6.41 -15.38 11.99
C PRO A 230 7.00 -14.15 12.70
N LEU A 231 7.80 -13.34 12.00
CA LEU A 231 8.41 -12.11 12.53
C LEU A 231 7.40 -10.95 12.69
N ALA A 232 6.27 -11.02 12.00
CA ALA A 232 5.20 -10.02 12.07
C ALA A 232 4.08 -10.40 13.06
N LYS A 233 4.14 -11.60 13.65
CA LYS A 233 3.10 -12.10 14.55
C LYS A 233 2.86 -11.14 15.72
N GLY A 234 1.60 -10.75 15.90
CA GLY A 234 1.15 -9.87 16.99
C GLY A 234 1.45 -8.38 16.80
N LEU A 235 2.03 -7.97 15.67
CA LEU A 235 2.32 -6.55 15.40
C LEU A 235 1.09 -5.79 14.87
N PHE A 236 0.10 -6.48 14.34
CA PHE A 236 -1.16 -5.91 13.86
C PHE A 236 -2.32 -6.88 14.12
N GLN A 237 -3.55 -6.37 14.09
CA GLN A 237 -4.77 -7.13 14.38
C GLN A 237 -5.69 -7.26 13.17
N ARG A 238 -5.48 -6.46 12.12
CA ARG A 238 -6.29 -6.46 10.90
C ARG A 238 -5.44 -6.14 9.70
N ALA A 239 -5.87 -6.58 8.52
CA ALA A 239 -5.18 -6.30 7.28
C ALA A 239 -6.14 -5.78 6.20
N VAL A 240 -5.63 -4.91 5.33
CA VAL A 240 -6.30 -4.46 4.11
C VAL A 240 -5.35 -4.68 2.94
N LEU A 241 -5.82 -5.44 1.95
CA LEU A 241 -5.04 -5.82 0.78
C LEU A 241 -5.72 -5.23 -0.46
N GLU A 242 -5.14 -4.18 -1.00
CA GLU A 242 -5.67 -3.42 -2.13
C GLU A 242 -4.92 -3.83 -3.40
N SER A 243 -5.60 -4.47 -4.35
CA SER A 243 -5.04 -4.91 -5.64
C SER A 243 -3.75 -5.75 -5.48
N GLY A 244 -3.82 -6.85 -4.75
CA GLY A 244 -2.64 -7.61 -4.37
C GLY A 244 -2.70 -9.13 -4.52
N PRO A 245 -3.05 -9.90 -3.48
CA PRO A 245 -2.74 -11.34 -3.43
C PRO A 245 -3.45 -12.17 -4.50
N GLU A 246 -4.61 -11.73 -4.98
CA GLU A 246 -5.32 -12.38 -6.10
C GLU A 246 -4.58 -12.24 -7.44
N LEU A 247 -3.56 -11.36 -7.49
CA LEU A 247 -2.77 -11.11 -8.70
C LEU A 247 -1.64 -12.11 -8.90
N GLY A 248 -1.26 -12.84 -7.85
CA GLY A 248 -0.26 -13.90 -7.84
C GLY A 248 1.13 -13.45 -8.32
N LEU A 249 2.08 -13.33 -7.42
CA LEU A 249 3.48 -13.11 -7.80
C LEU A 249 4.25 -14.42 -7.83
N PRO A 250 5.01 -14.69 -8.91
CA PRO A 250 5.89 -15.86 -8.95
C PRO A 250 7.09 -15.64 -8.01
N MET A 251 6.94 -15.97 -6.73
CA MET A 251 8.05 -15.90 -5.78
C MET A 251 9.07 -16.97 -6.08
N GLN A 252 10.31 -16.56 -6.25
CA GLN A 252 11.44 -17.46 -6.41
C GLN A 252 11.97 -17.96 -5.05
N ALA A 253 12.64 -19.08 -5.05
CA ALA A 253 13.37 -19.55 -3.89
C ALA A 253 14.66 -18.73 -3.66
N LEU A 254 15.13 -18.66 -2.42
CA LEU A 254 16.36 -17.96 -2.03
C LEU A 254 17.55 -18.36 -2.90
N THR A 255 17.79 -19.65 -3.10
CA THR A 255 18.93 -20.15 -3.88
C THR A 255 18.99 -19.65 -5.32
N ALA A 256 17.83 -19.54 -5.98
CA ALA A 256 17.74 -19.00 -7.34
C ALA A 256 18.08 -17.50 -7.37
N ARG A 257 17.65 -16.75 -6.36
CA ARG A 257 17.95 -15.32 -6.24
C ARG A 257 19.41 -15.04 -5.85
N GLU A 258 19.99 -15.87 -5.00
CA GLU A 258 21.42 -15.80 -4.67
C GLU A 258 22.31 -16.05 -5.88
N ALA A 259 21.95 -17.01 -6.75
CA ALA A 259 22.65 -17.22 -8.01
C ALA A 259 22.61 -15.99 -8.92
N SER A 260 21.43 -15.30 -8.99
CA SER A 260 21.29 -14.05 -9.72
C SER A 260 22.14 -12.93 -9.11
N GLY A 261 22.22 -12.87 -7.77
CA GLY A 261 23.04 -11.91 -7.04
C GLY A 261 24.53 -12.10 -7.32
N THR A 262 25.01 -13.35 -7.34
CA THR A 262 26.40 -13.67 -7.70
C THR A 262 26.73 -13.18 -9.12
N ALA A 263 25.81 -13.29 -10.08
CA ALA A 263 26.00 -12.75 -11.41
C ALA A 263 26.08 -11.21 -11.41
N SER A 264 25.48 -10.53 -10.42
CA SER A 264 25.55 -9.05 -10.28
C SER A 264 26.96 -8.57 -9.90
N LEU A 265 27.71 -9.30 -9.08
CA LEU A 265 29.12 -8.99 -8.77
C LEU A 265 29.92 -8.88 -10.06
N LYS A 266 29.78 -9.88 -10.94
CA LYS A 266 30.50 -9.91 -12.21
C LYS A 266 30.14 -8.73 -13.11
N ARG A 267 28.84 -8.36 -13.17
CA ARG A 267 28.41 -7.19 -13.96
C ARG A 267 28.94 -5.88 -13.41
N ALA A 268 29.05 -5.77 -12.09
CA ALA A 268 29.60 -4.60 -11.42
C ALA A 268 31.15 -4.52 -11.54
N GLY A 269 31.82 -5.59 -11.95
CA GLY A 269 33.29 -5.65 -11.99
C GLY A 269 33.93 -5.75 -10.61
N VAL A 270 33.23 -6.32 -9.62
CA VAL A 270 33.73 -6.49 -8.25
C VAL A 270 33.72 -7.97 -7.87
N THR A 271 34.50 -8.33 -6.84
CA THR A 271 34.72 -9.72 -6.43
C THR A 271 33.85 -10.15 -5.26
N ASP A 272 33.34 -9.23 -4.48
CA ASP A 272 32.63 -9.51 -3.25
C ASP A 272 31.56 -8.43 -2.90
N ILE A 273 30.83 -8.65 -1.82
CA ILE A 273 29.78 -7.75 -1.32
C ILE A 273 30.36 -6.43 -0.79
N ALA A 274 31.58 -6.43 -0.25
CA ALA A 274 32.22 -5.20 0.20
C ALA A 274 32.43 -4.24 -0.97
N GLY A 275 32.97 -4.75 -2.09
CA GLY A 275 33.08 -3.99 -3.33
C GLY A 275 31.75 -3.46 -3.86
N LEU A 276 30.64 -4.23 -3.72
CA LEU A 276 29.30 -3.72 -4.09
C LEU A 276 28.81 -2.62 -3.14
N ARG A 277 29.16 -2.66 -1.85
CA ARG A 277 28.79 -1.62 -0.88
C ARG A 277 29.54 -0.31 -1.12
N ASP A 278 30.74 -0.37 -1.68
CA ASP A 278 31.56 0.80 -2.00
C ASP A 278 31.12 1.54 -3.27
N ILE A 279 30.31 0.88 -4.11
CA ILE A 279 29.76 1.53 -5.32
C ILE A 279 28.66 2.51 -4.91
N SER A 280 28.61 3.69 -5.57
CA SER A 280 27.50 4.63 -5.40
C SER A 280 26.15 3.96 -5.74
N ALA A 281 25.06 4.45 -5.12
CA ALA A 281 23.73 3.95 -5.43
C ALA A 281 23.39 4.02 -6.93
N ALA A 282 23.75 5.13 -7.58
CA ALA A 282 23.51 5.34 -9.01
C ALA A 282 24.32 4.36 -9.88
N ASP A 283 25.60 4.13 -9.55
CA ASP A 283 26.41 3.15 -10.26
C ASP A 283 25.95 1.73 -10.05
N PHE A 284 25.47 1.40 -8.83
CA PHE A 284 24.91 0.08 -8.55
C PHE A 284 23.67 -0.20 -9.41
N VAL A 285 22.72 0.74 -9.44
CA VAL A 285 21.51 0.60 -10.30
C VAL A 285 21.92 0.42 -11.75
N LYS A 286 22.84 1.20 -12.26
CA LYS A 286 23.27 1.17 -13.66
C LYS A 286 24.04 -0.10 -14.04
N LYS A 287 24.91 -0.61 -13.16
CA LYS A 287 25.88 -1.67 -13.51
C LYS A 287 25.48 -3.05 -12.99
N ALA A 288 24.88 -3.13 -11.79
CA ALA A 288 24.73 -4.37 -11.05
C ALA A 288 23.26 -4.83 -10.91
N ALA A 289 22.33 -3.88 -10.81
CA ALA A 289 20.92 -4.21 -10.67
C ALA A 289 20.42 -5.01 -11.88
N SER A 290 19.64 -6.04 -11.65
CA SER A 290 19.09 -6.87 -12.74
C SER A 290 17.78 -7.52 -12.34
N GLY A 291 16.93 -7.65 -13.35
CA GLY A 291 15.63 -8.29 -13.21
C GLY A 291 14.63 -7.45 -12.38
N PHE A 292 13.43 -7.97 -12.27
CA PHE A 292 12.38 -7.36 -11.48
C PHE A 292 12.56 -7.74 -10.00
N PRO A 293 12.68 -6.76 -9.10
CA PRO A 293 12.92 -7.03 -7.68
C PRO A 293 11.62 -7.50 -7.03
N LEU A 294 11.53 -8.78 -6.73
CA LEU A 294 10.38 -9.41 -6.07
C LEU A 294 10.79 -9.99 -4.72
N PRO A 295 9.87 -10.03 -3.76
CA PRO A 295 10.02 -10.85 -2.57
C PRO A 295 10.30 -12.31 -2.94
N ILE A 296 10.96 -13.03 -2.05
CA ILE A 296 11.35 -14.43 -2.26
C ILE A 296 10.87 -15.31 -1.10
N VAL A 297 10.65 -16.57 -1.38
CA VAL A 297 10.45 -17.59 -0.33
C VAL A 297 11.82 -17.96 0.21
N ASP A 298 12.14 -17.51 1.41
CA ASP A 298 13.43 -17.68 2.06
C ASP A 298 13.42 -18.68 3.22
N GLY A 299 12.24 -19.17 3.59
CA GLY A 299 12.08 -20.15 4.68
C GLY A 299 12.10 -19.55 6.09
N LYS A 300 12.31 -18.24 6.25
CA LYS A 300 12.42 -17.54 7.54
C LYS A 300 11.50 -16.32 7.63
N ILE A 301 11.72 -15.31 6.78
CA ILE A 301 10.91 -14.08 6.71
C ILE A 301 9.60 -14.41 6.00
N ILE A 302 9.69 -15.09 4.87
CA ILE A 302 8.57 -15.65 4.11
C ILE A 302 8.79 -17.17 4.06
N PRO A 303 8.22 -17.94 5.01
CA PRO A 303 8.51 -19.39 5.13
C PRO A 303 8.01 -20.20 3.94
N LYS A 304 6.87 -19.82 3.38
CA LYS A 304 6.22 -20.45 2.23
C LYS A 304 5.51 -19.39 1.40
N ASN A 305 5.20 -19.72 0.15
CA ASN A 305 4.46 -18.79 -0.71
C ASN A 305 3.12 -18.39 -0.04
N PRO A 306 2.88 -17.10 0.26
CA PRO A 306 1.65 -16.65 0.90
C PRO A 306 0.38 -16.84 0.05
N GLU A 307 0.53 -17.07 -1.25
CA GLU A 307 -0.58 -17.34 -2.16
C GLU A 307 -1.00 -18.81 -2.17
N ASP A 308 -0.11 -19.70 -1.72
CA ASP A 308 -0.49 -21.09 -1.52
C ASP A 308 -1.50 -21.18 -0.35
N PRO A 309 -2.72 -21.67 -0.63
CA PRO A 309 -3.75 -21.80 0.39
C PRO A 309 -3.37 -22.73 1.54
N ALA A 310 -2.42 -23.61 1.32
CA ALA A 310 -1.88 -24.50 2.36
C ALA A 310 -0.88 -23.78 3.28
N THR A 311 -0.45 -22.55 2.95
CA THR A 311 0.43 -21.77 3.82
C THR A 311 -0.35 -21.21 5.01
N PRO A 312 -0.01 -21.61 6.24
CA PRO A 312 -0.72 -21.12 7.42
C PRO A 312 -0.44 -19.64 7.65
N LEU A 313 -1.43 -18.92 8.17
CA LEU A 313 -1.24 -17.55 8.62
C LEU A 313 -0.50 -17.55 9.95
N ALA A 314 0.52 -16.71 10.07
CA ALA A 314 1.19 -16.39 11.33
C ALA A 314 0.41 -15.33 12.12
N SER A 315 -0.35 -14.47 11.41
CA SER A 315 -1.21 -13.45 11.99
C SER A 315 -2.64 -13.68 11.51
N GLU A 316 -3.50 -14.09 12.42
CA GLU A 316 -4.93 -14.29 12.17
C GLU A 316 -5.72 -13.05 12.60
N GLY A 317 -6.61 -12.58 11.75
CA GLY A 317 -7.47 -11.44 12.01
C GLY A 317 -8.38 -11.15 10.82
N PRO A 318 -9.37 -10.26 10.98
CA PRO A 318 -10.22 -9.84 9.88
C PRO A 318 -9.41 -9.18 8.75
N ILE A 319 -9.81 -9.43 7.51
CA ILE A 319 -9.15 -8.91 6.30
C ILE A 319 -10.18 -8.21 5.42
N ILE A 320 -9.80 -7.06 4.85
CA ILE A 320 -10.43 -6.50 3.65
C ILE A 320 -9.52 -6.81 2.47
N ILE A 321 -10.09 -7.29 1.37
CA ILE A 321 -9.40 -7.50 0.10
C ILE A 321 -10.23 -6.87 -1.02
N GLY A 322 -9.58 -6.28 -2.01
CA GLY A 322 -10.28 -5.74 -3.16
C GLY A 322 -9.38 -5.34 -4.29
N TYR A 323 -10.00 -4.92 -5.37
CA TYR A 323 -9.34 -4.50 -6.59
C TYR A 323 -10.19 -3.45 -7.31
N ASN A 324 -9.58 -2.81 -8.30
CA ASN A 324 -10.24 -1.85 -9.17
C ASN A 324 -10.72 -2.52 -10.46
N ARG A 325 -11.85 -2.06 -10.99
CA ARG A 325 -12.45 -2.67 -12.19
C ARG A 325 -11.47 -2.74 -13.38
N ASP A 326 -10.70 -1.68 -13.58
CA ASP A 326 -9.88 -1.49 -14.78
C ASP A 326 -8.37 -1.55 -14.47
N GLU A 327 -7.94 -2.52 -13.65
CA GLU A 327 -6.56 -2.73 -13.16
C GLU A 327 -5.49 -2.78 -14.25
N ALA A 328 -5.82 -3.32 -15.42
CA ALA A 328 -4.89 -3.49 -16.54
C ALA A 328 -5.66 -3.42 -17.86
N THR A 329 -6.28 -2.27 -18.12
CA THR A 329 -7.06 -2.09 -19.34
C THR A 329 -6.16 -1.56 -20.44
N ILE A 330 -5.45 -2.45 -21.13
CA ILE A 330 -4.74 -2.12 -22.37
C ILE A 330 -5.60 -2.63 -23.52
N LEU A 331 -6.45 -1.76 -24.07
CA LEU A 331 -7.28 -2.11 -25.23
C LEU A 331 -6.58 -1.86 -26.57
N GLN A 332 -5.51 -1.06 -26.58
CA GLN A 332 -4.78 -0.71 -27.80
C GLN A 332 -3.92 -1.90 -28.28
N GLY A 333 -3.98 -2.17 -29.57
CA GLY A 333 -3.19 -3.24 -30.21
C GLY A 333 -3.69 -4.66 -29.92
N GLN A 334 -4.84 -4.82 -29.29
CA GLN A 334 -5.44 -6.13 -29.08
C GLN A 334 -6.16 -6.60 -30.36
N SER A 335 -6.07 -7.89 -30.64
CA SER A 335 -6.64 -8.52 -31.82
C SER A 335 -7.20 -9.90 -31.49
N ILE A 336 -7.95 -10.48 -32.43
CA ILE A 336 -8.40 -11.88 -32.34
C ILE A 336 -7.20 -12.81 -32.12
N ALA A 337 -6.09 -12.57 -32.84
CA ALA A 337 -4.88 -13.39 -32.71
C ALA A 337 -4.26 -13.27 -31.31
N THR A 338 -4.20 -12.05 -30.74
CA THR A 338 -3.69 -11.80 -29.40
C THR A 338 -4.57 -12.51 -28.34
N PHE A 339 -5.89 -12.39 -28.45
CA PHE A 339 -6.83 -13.05 -27.55
C PHE A 339 -6.68 -14.58 -27.58
N LYS A 340 -6.68 -15.19 -28.77
CA LYS A 340 -6.51 -16.64 -28.90
C LYS A 340 -5.18 -17.12 -28.32
N LYS A 341 -4.09 -16.41 -28.62
CA LYS A 341 -2.76 -16.74 -28.08
C LYS A 341 -2.72 -16.66 -26.54
N GLU A 342 -3.34 -15.64 -25.94
CA GLU A 342 -3.43 -15.53 -24.47
C GLU A 342 -4.22 -16.71 -23.88
N VAL A 343 -5.37 -17.03 -24.49
CA VAL A 343 -6.23 -18.15 -24.05
C VAL A 343 -5.47 -19.48 -24.15
N GLU A 344 -4.83 -19.75 -25.27
CA GLU A 344 -4.03 -20.97 -25.49
C GLU A 344 -2.83 -21.08 -24.55
N THR A 345 -2.14 -19.97 -24.29
CA THR A 345 -0.93 -19.97 -23.47
C THR A 345 -1.24 -20.04 -21.98
N ARG A 346 -2.19 -19.23 -21.51
CA ARG A 346 -2.47 -19.09 -20.06
C ARG A 346 -3.55 -20.04 -19.56
N TYR A 347 -4.53 -20.36 -20.41
CA TYR A 347 -5.72 -21.09 -20.01
C TYR A 347 -5.90 -22.42 -20.77
N ALA A 348 -4.81 -23.04 -21.22
CA ALA A 348 -4.86 -24.25 -22.04
C ALA A 348 -5.86 -25.32 -21.54
N ALA A 349 -5.93 -25.54 -20.21
CA ALA A 349 -6.82 -26.56 -19.61
C ALA A 349 -8.33 -26.23 -19.69
N ILE A 350 -8.69 -24.98 -20.06
CA ILE A 350 -10.08 -24.49 -20.19
C ILE A 350 -10.27 -23.60 -21.43
N ALA A 351 -9.36 -23.67 -22.40
CA ALA A 351 -9.34 -22.79 -23.57
C ALA A 351 -10.67 -22.81 -24.35
N ASP A 352 -11.20 -23.99 -24.66
CA ASP A 352 -12.45 -24.15 -25.41
C ASP A 352 -13.64 -23.48 -24.71
N ARG A 353 -13.71 -23.58 -23.38
CA ARG A 353 -14.78 -22.94 -22.58
C ARG A 353 -14.67 -21.41 -22.64
N ILE A 354 -13.44 -20.87 -22.56
CA ILE A 354 -13.20 -19.42 -22.66
C ILE A 354 -13.59 -18.93 -24.04
N LEU A 355 -13.16 -19.61 -25.11
CA LEU A 355 -13.50 -19.23 -26.49
C LEU A 355 -15.00 -19.32 -26.77
N ALA A 356 -15.73 -20.21 -26.11
CA ALA A 356 -17.18 -20.31 -26.24
C ALA A 356 -17.93 -19.17 -25.51
N ILE A 357 -17.40 -18.67 -24.38
CA ILE A 357 -18.07 -17.69 -23.51
C ILE A 357 -17.73 -16.24 -23.92
N TYR A 358 -16.50 -15.98 -24.39
CA TYR A 358 -16.03 -14.62 -24.65
C TYR A 358 -16.04 -14.31 -26.16
N PRO A 359 -16.87 -13.33 -26.63
CA PRO A 359 -16.99 -12.96 -28.04
C PRO A 359 -15.63 -12.49 -28.61
N HIS A 360 -15.29 -12.93 -29.83
CA HIS A 360 -14.03 -12.61 -30.49
C HIS A 360 -14.12 -12.69 -32.03
N ALA A 361 -15.28 -12.38 -32.60
CA ALA A 361 -15.47 -12.38 -34.06
C ALA A 361 -14.80 -11.18 -34.74
N THR A 362 -14.58 -10.09 -34.00
CA THR A 362 -13.86 -8.90 -34.46
C THR A 362 -12.75 -8.53 -33.47
N ASP A 363 -11.76 -7.73 -33.92
CA ASP A 363 -10.70 -7.25 -33.03
C ASP A 363 -11.22 -6.40 -31.86
N ALA A 364 -12.30 -5.64 -32.09
CA ALA A 364 -12.96 -4.87 -31.02
C ALA A 364 -13.61 -5.80 -29.99
N GLU A 365 -14.29 -6.85 -30.40
CA GLU A 365 -14.83 -7.86 -29.49
C GLU A 365 -13.70 -8.59 -28.75
N ALA A 366 -12.64 -8.97 -29.43
CA ALA A 366 -11.49 -9.62 -28.82
C ALA A 366 -10.82 -8.73 -27.76
N ALA A 367 -10.64 -7.44 -28.02
CA ALA A 367 -10.12 -6.47 -27.05
C ALA A 367 -11.01 -6.37 -25.80
N ASN A 368 -12.32 -6.26 -25.98
CA ASN A 368 -13.29 -6.25 -24.87
C ASN A 368 -13.26 -7.57 -24.08
N SER A 369 -13.11 -8.69 -24.77
CA SER A 369 -13.05 -10.02 -24.16
C SER A 369 -11.78 -10.22 -23.35
N ILE A 370 -10.63 -9.71 -23.77
CA ILE A 370 -9.38 -9.70 -22.99
C ILE A 370 -9.59 -8.93 -21.67
N ALA A 371 -10.16 -7.72 -21.74
CA ALA A 371 -10.43 -6.91 -20.57
C ALA A 371 -11.41 -7.61 -19.61
N ARG A 372 -12.51 -8.16 -20.15
CA ARG A 372 -13.53 -8.88 -19.37
C ARG A 372 -12.98 -10.16 -18.75
N LEU A 373 -12.25 -10.97 -19.50
CA LEU A 373 -11.58 -12.18 -19.00
C LEU A 373 -10.62 -11.86 -17.84
N GLY A 374 -9.85 -10.77 -17.98
CA GLY A 374 -8.98 -10.30 -16.93
C GLY A 374 -9.72 -9.89 -15.65
N ARG A 375 -10.87 -9.21 -15.77
CA ARG A 375 -11.75 -8.87 -14.64
C ARG A 375 -12.33 -10.11 -14.00
N ASP A 376 -12.98 -10.98 -14.80
CA ASP A 376 -13.66 -12.19 -14.33
C ASP A 376 -12.68 -13.10 -13.58
N ARG A 377 -11.45 -13.24 -14.10
CA ARG A 377 -10.37 -13.99 -13.45
C ARG A 377 -10.01 -13.41 -12.08
N ARG A 378 -9.86 -12.07 -11.96
CA ARG A 378 -9.54 -11.40 -10.69
C ARG A 378 -10.64 -11.58 -9.66
N VAL A 379 -11.91 -11.42 -10.08
CA VAL A 379 -13.06 -11.68 -9.20
C VAL A 379 -13.03 -13.11 -8.68
N ALA A 380 -12.86 -14.09 -9.58
CA ALA A 380 -12.78 -15.50 -9.20
C ALA A 380 -11.58 -15.76 -8.27
N GLY A 381 -10.41 -15.24 -8.60
CA GLY A 381 -9.19 -15.37 -7.78
C GLY A 381 -9.39 -14.80 -6.38
N MET A 382 -9.96 -13.61 -6.27
CA MET A 382 -10.26 -12.95 -4.98
C MET A 382 -11.25 -13.77 -4.15
N LEU A 383 -12.35 -14.27 -4.74
CA LEU A 383 -13.33 -15.07 -4.02
C LEU A 383 -12.75 -16.39 -3.55
N LEU A 384 -11.97 -17.08 -4.38
CA LEU A 384 -11.30 -18.33 -4.03
C LEU A 384 -10.24 -18.12 -2.95
N TRP A 385 -9.49 -17.01 -3.01
CA TRP A 385 -8.54 -16.64 -1.96
C TRP A 385 -9.28 -16.36 -0.64
N ALA A 386 -10.35 -15.56 -0.69
CA ALA A 386 -11.16 -15.20 0.47
C ALA A 386 -11.81 -16.44 1.13
N GLU A 387 -12.37 -17.36 0.34
CA GLU A 387 -12.97 -18.59 0.85
C GLU A 387 -11.98 -19.41 1.69
N ARG A 388 -10.75 -19.54 1.20
CA ARG A 388 -9.70 -20.33 1.87
C ARG A 388 -9.17 -19.69 3.15
N ARG A 389 -9.27 -18.36 3.26
CA ARG A 389 -8.77 -17.56 4.39
C ARG A 389 -9.84 -17.20 5.40
N THR A 390 -11.11 -17.23 5.01
CA THR A 390 -12.24 -16.87 5.89
C THR A 390 -12.42 -17.92 6.99
N SER A 391 -12.47 -17.43 8.24
CA SER A 391 -12.92 -18.21 9.39
C SER A 391 -13.91 -17.40 10.24
N LYS A 392 -14.54 -18.04 11.21
CA LYS A 392 -15.48 -17.35 12.12
C LYS A 392 -14.82 -16.17 12.85
N ASN A 393 -13.57 -16.31 13.22
CA ASN A 393 -12.82 -15.30 14.00
C ASN A 393 -11.98 -14.36 13.11
N ALA A 394 -11.76 -14.73 11.84
CA ALA A 394 -10.98 -13.97 10.86
C ALA A 394 -11.76 -13.89 9.53
N PRO A 395 -12.88 -13.15 9.48
CA PRO A 395 -13.67 -13.00 8.25
C PRO A 395 -12.89 -12.17 7.23
N VAL A 396 -13.03 -12.54 5.96
CA VAL A 396 -12.55 -11.74 4.82
C VAL A 396 -13.74 -10.98 4.23
N PHE A 397 -13.55 -9.71 3.93
CA PHE A 397 -14.51 -8.84 3.27
C PHE A 397 -13.95 -8.41 1.91
N ALA A 398 -14.73 -8.57 0.85
CA ALA A 398 -14.27 -8.26 -0.50
C ALA A 398 -14.96 -7.01 -1.07
N TYR A 399 -14.20 -6.19 -1.83
CA TYR A 399 -14.76 -5.05 -2.58
C TYR A 399 -14.28 -5.03 -4.04
N SER A 400 -15.05 -4.33 -4.87
CA SER A 400 -14.68 -3.90 -6.22
C SER A 400 -14.89 -2.39 -6.32
N PHE A 401 -13.84 -1.64 -6.62
CA PHE A 401 -13.92 -0.20 -6.89
C PHE A 401 -14.12 -0.01 -8.40
N GLU A 402 -15.26 0.60 -8.76
CA GLU A 402 -15.70 0.70 -10.17
C GLU A 402 -15.89 2.14 -10.63
N HIS A 403 -15.63 3.10 -9.73
CA HIS A 403 -15.77 4.52 -10.07
C HIS A 403 -14.67 4.98 -11.02
N VAL A 404 -15.06 5.63 -12.11
CA VAL A 404 -14.13 6.25 -13.06
C VAL A 404 -13.45 7.44 -12.40
N PHE A 405 -12.12 7.43 -12.36
CA PHE A 405 -11.36 8.51 -11.75
C PHE A 405 -11.52 9.81 -12.57
N PRO A 406 -11.77 10.98 -11.93
CA PRO A 406 -11.98 12.23 -12.64
C PRO A 406 -10.78 12.64 -13.51
N GLY A 407 -11.07 13.19 -14.71
CA GLY A 407 -10.06 13.76 -15.60
C GLY A 407 -9.27 12.76 -16.44
N ILE A 408 -9.63 11.47 -16.39
CA ILE A 408 -9.00 10.44 -17.23
C ILE A 408 -9.98 9.85 -18.25
N ASP A 409 -9.43 9.24 -19.30
CA ASP A 409 -10.23 8.56 -20.32
C ASP A 409 -10.92 7.33 -19.71
N PRO A 410 -12.27 7.30 -19.64
CA PRO A 410 -13.02 6.20 -19.02
C PRO A 410 -12.87 4.88 -19.78
N VAL A 411 -12.59 4.93 -21.08
CA VAL A 411 -12.44 3.74 -21.91
C VAL A 411 -11.06 3.10 -21.75
N GLN A 412 -10.03 3.94 -21.69
CA GLN A 412 -8.65 3.44 -21.57
C GLN A 412 -8.23 3.12 -20.13
N ASN A 413 -8.67 3.92 -19.18
CA ASN A 413 -8.15 3.84 -17.80
C ASN A 413 -9.23 3.57 -16.75
N GLY A 414 -10.43 4.14 -16.89
CA GLY A 414 -11.56 3.89 -16.00
C GLY A 414 -11.24 3.98 -14.51
N ALA A 415 -11.60 2.93 -13.78
CA ALA A 415 -11.19 2.70 -12.40
C ALA A 415 -9.80 2.03 -12.40
N PHE A 416 -8.76 2.80 -12.70
CA PHE A 416 -7.40 2.27 -12.88
C PHE A 416 -6.79 1.75 -11.58
N HIS A 417 -5.73 0.98 -11.71
CA HIS A 417 -4.93 0.49 -10.58
C HIS A 417 -4.48 1.66 -9.68
N THR A 418 -4.78 1.64 -8.38
CA THR A 418 -4.51 2.68 -7.35
C THR A 418 -5.59 3.79 -7.24
N ALA A 419 -6.59 3.84 -8.14
CA ALA A 419 -7.59 4.92 -8.17
C ALA A 419 -8.39 5.04 -6.85
N GLU A 420 -8.55 3.97 -6.09
CA GLU A 420 -9.33 3.92 -4.83
C GLU A 420 -8.62 4.58 -3.65
N VAL A 421 -7.29 4.61 -3.64
CA VAL A 421 -6.49 5.00 -2.46
C VAL A 421 -6.78 6.42 -1.98
N PRO A 422 -6.86 7.46 -2.85
CA PRO A 422 -7.22 8.81 -2.42
C PRO A 422 -8.63 8.88 -1.78
N TYR A 423 -9.55 8.00 -2.17
CA TYR A 423 -10.90 7.93 -1.58
C TYR A 423 -10.85 7.32 -0.17
N ILE A 424 -10.06 6.27 0.03
CA ILE A 424 -9.88 5.61 1.33
C ILE A 424 -9.22 6.57 2.32
N LEU A 425 -8.14 7.22 1.93
CA LEU A 425 -7.36 8.12 2.78
C LEU A 425 -8.02 9.51 2.93
N GLY A 426 -9.00 9.84 2.07
CA GLY A 426 -9.61 11.15 2.02
C GLY A 426 -8.66 12.22 1.49
N ALA A 427 -7.78 11.83 0.57
CA ALA A 427 -6.74 12.67 -0.04
C ALA A 427 -7.19 13.38 -1.33
N LEU A 428 -8.50 13.44 -1.61
CA LEU A 428 -9.02 14.01 -2.86
C LEU A 428 -8.55 15.45 -3.11
N HIS A 429 -8.46 16.25 -2.06
CA HIS A 429 -8.04 17.65 -2.15
C HIS A 429 -6.54 17.86 -2.39
N PHE A 430 -5.72 16.83 -2.28
CA PHE A 430 -4.30 16.88 -2.62
C PHE A 430 -4.01 16.40 -4.06
N SER A 431 -5.03 15.87 -4.73
CA SER A 431 -4.92 15.44 -6.12
C SER A 431 -5.00 16.62 -7.07
N ASP A 432 -4.33 16.51 -8.19
CA ASP A 432 -4.43 17.44 -9.33
C ASP A 432 -5.66 17.18 -10.22
N ALA A 433 -6.50 16.19 -9.87
CA ALA A 433 -7.80 15.97 -10.50
C ALA A 433 -8.90 16.86 -9.90
N THR A 434 -9.91 17.17 -10.71
CA THR A 434 -11.07 17.93 -10.24
C THR A 434 -12.15 16.98 -9.75
N PHE A 435 -12.26 16.83 -8.44
CA PHE A 435 -13.31 16.02 -7.79
C PHE A 435 -14.59 16.82 -7.59
N VAL A 436 -15.73 16.14 -7.69
CA VAL A 436 -17.06 16.71 -7.49
C VAL A 436 -17.75 16.12 -6.25
N GLY A 437 -18.93 16.63 -5.92
CA GLY A 437 -19.65 16.17 -4.72
C GLY A 437 -20.00 14.67 -4.71
N ALA A 438 -20.07 14.02 -5.86
CA ALA A 438 -20.24 12.56 -5.94
C ALA A 438 -19.00 11.82 -5.45
N ASP A 439 -17.80 12.27 -5.82
CA ASP A 439 -16.52 11.70 -5.37
C ASP A 439 -16.38 11.81 -3.85
N GLN A 440 -16.74 12.97 -3.28
CA GLN A 440 -16.70 13.15 -1.83
C GLN A 440 -17.64 12.18 -1.11
N LYS A 441 -18.84 11.92 -1.66
CA LYS A 441 -19.78 10.94 -1.08
C LYS A 441 -19.22 9.52 -1.10
N ILE A 442 -18.56 9.12 -2.20
CA ILE A 442 -17.89 7.82 -2.31
C ILE A 442 -16.78 7.73 -1.27
N SER A 443 -15.92 8.75 -1.19
CA SER A 443 -14.83 8.81 -0.22
C SER A 443 -15.35 8.74 1.22
N ASP A 444 -16.41 9.49 1.56
CA ASP A 444 -17.01 9.47 2.89
C ASP A 444 -17.55 8.09 3.26
N GLU A 445 -18.21 7.40 2.32
CA GLU A 445 -18.71 6.04 2.55
C GLU A 445 -17.57 5.04 2.74
N MET A 446 -16.55 5.09 1.90
CA MET A 446 -15.38 4.22 2.03
C MET A 446 -14.69 4.42 3.38
N GLN A 447 -14.39 5.66 3.75
CA GLN A 447 -13.77 5.98 5.04
C GLN A 447 -14.61 5.51 6.22
N GLU A 448 -15.95 5.68 6.19
CA GLU A 448 -16.82 5.19 7.27
C GLU A 448 -16.71 3.67 7.44
N ARG A 449 -16.68 2.91 6.34
CA ARG A 449 -16.54 1.45 6.38
C ARG A 449 -15.16 1.01 6.81
N TRP A 450 -14.10 1.66 6.35
CA TRP A 450 -12.72 1.41 6.80
C TRP A 450 -12.57 1.68 8.30
N LEU A 451 -13.10 2.79 8.79
CA LEU A 451 -13.10 3.10 10.21
C LEU A 451 -13.88 2.08 11.05
N ALA A 452 -15.05 1.64 10.56
CA ALA A 452 -15.81 0.59 11.23
C ALA A 452 -14.99 -0.72 11.32
N PHE A 453 -14.32 -1.07 10.23
CA PHE A 453 -13.40 -2.22 10.18
C PHE A 453 -12.21 -2.05 11.13
N MET A 454 -11.52 -0.92 11.10
CA MET A 454 -10.39 -0.62 12.00
C MET A 454 -10.79 -0.70 13.48
N ARG A 455 -11.99 -0.30 13.82
CA ARG A 455 -12.50 -0.33 15.22
C ARG A 455 -12.95 -1.72 15.64
N THR A 456 -13.60 -2.46 14.78
CA THR A 456 -14.38 -3.66 15.15
C THR A 456 -13.99 -4.93 14.42
N GLY A 457 -13.20 -4.85 13.34
CA GLY A 457 -12.94 -5.95 12.40
C GLY A 457 -14.11 -6.22 11.45
N ASN A 458 -15.14 -5.36 11.41
CA ASN A 458 -16.31 -5.55 10.55
C ASN A 458 -16.75 -4.24 9.89
N PRO A 459 -16.56 -4.09 8.55
CA PRO A 459 -16.92 -2.87 7.82
C PRO A 459 -18.44 -2.71 7.67
N GLY A 460 -19.21 -3.79 7.82
CA GLY A 460 -20.68 -3.78 7.77
C GLY A 460 -21.36 -3.15 8.98
N LYS A 461 -20.60 -2.73 10.01
CA LYS A 461 -21.08 -1.97 11.18
C LYS A 461 -21.10 -0.44 10.95
N ALA A 462 -20.80 0.04 9.75
CA ALA A 462 -21.01 1.43 9.37
C ALA A 462 -22.48 1.81 9.52
N ARG A 463 -22.75 2.99 10.13
CA ARG A 463 -24.06 3.34 10.74
C ARG A 463 -25.25 3.45 9.78
N SER A 464 -25.04 3.71 8.49
CA SER A 464 -26.11 4.13 7.59
C SER A 464 -26.26 3.32 6.30
N LYS A 465 -25.60 2.17 6.17
CA LYS A 465 -25.43 1.50 4.86
C LYS A 465 -25.82 0.03 4.87
N PRO A 466 -26.15 -0.56 3.70
CA PRO A 466 -26.35 -1.99 3.59
C PRO A 466 -25.21 -2.77 4.23
N LYS A 467 -25.54 -3.89 4.86
CA LYS A 467 -24.53 -4.74 5.50
C LYS A 467 -23.51 -5.23 4.46
N TRP A 468 -22.24 -4.89 4.63
CA TRP A 468 -21.18 -5.55 3.90
C TRP A 468 -20.92 -6.91 4.55
N ARG A 469 -21.25 -7.98 3.84
CA ARG A 469 -21.12 -9.37 4.31
C ARG A 469 -19.69 -9.86 4.14
N ALA A 470 -19.29 -10.85 4.95
CA ALA A 470 -18.06 -11.59 4.68
C ALA A 470 -18.12 -12.24 3.30
N ALA A 471 -16.97 -12.26 2.61
CA ALA A 471 -16.85 -12.84 1.29
C ALA A 471 -17.11 -14.36 1.31
N SER A 472 -17.78 -14.82 0.29
CA SER A 472 -18.04 -16.24 0.00
C SER A 472 -17.90 -16.46 -1.49
N LEU A 473 -18.14 -17.69 -1.98
CA LEU A 473 -18.20 -17.98 -3.42
C LEU A 473 -19.41 -17.37 -4.14
N ASP A 474 -20.28 -16.64 -3.42
CA ASP A 474 -21.33 -15.82 -4.03
C ASP A 474 -20.75 -14.44 -4.40
N PRO A 475 -20.66 -14.08 -5.70
CA PRO A 475 -20.18 -12.77 -6.11
C PRO A 475 -20.96 -11.59 -5.53
N ALA A 476 -22.24 -11.81 -5.12
CA ALA A 476 -23.04 -10.80 -4.42
C ALA A 476 -22.54 -10.48 -3.00
N SER A 477 -21.56 -11.24 -2.47
CA SER A 477 -20.86 -10.91 -1.23
C SER A 477 -19.85 -9.78 -1.39
N ILE A 478 -19.45 -9.43 -2.62
CA ILE A 478 -18.54 -8.33 -2.93
C ILE A 478 -19.28 -7.00 -2.81
N TRP A 479 -18.75 -6.08 -2.04
CA TRP A 479 -19.25 -4.72 -2.04
C TRP A 479 -18.75 -3.98 -3.28
N ARG A 480 -19.68 -3.65 -4.18
CA ARG A 480 -19.39 -2.84 -5.37
C ARG A 480 -19.46 -1.36 -5.01
N ILE A 481 -18.37 -0.64 -5.25
CA ILE A 481 -18.23 0.79 -4.96
C ILE A 481 -18.48 1.56 -6.25
N ALA A 482 -19.59 2.31 -6.30
CA ALA A 482 -20.03 3.09 -7.46
C ALA A 482 -20.04 2.24 -8.75
N PRO A 483 -20.83 1.16 -8.80
CA PRO A 483 -20.88 0.28 -9.96
C PRO A 483 -21.27 1.05 -11.23
N ALA A 484 -20.57 0.77 -12.32
CA ALA A 484 -20.80 1.40 -13.63
C ALA A 484 -22.09 0.90 -14.29
N ASP A 485 -22.54 -0.32 -13.91
CA ASP A 485 -23.71 -1.00 -14.45
C ASP A 485 -24.36 -1.91 -13.38
N ALA A 486 -25.51 -2.48 -13.73
CA ALA A 486 -26.23 -3.43 -12.87
C ALA A 486 -25.84 -4.90 -13.15
N GLU A 487 -24.93 -5.16 -14.11
CA GLU A 487 -24.49 -6.51 -14.45
C GLU A 487 -23.79 -7.18 -13.26
N PRO A 488 -23.98 -8.46 -13.02
CA PRO A 488 -23.22 -9.20 -12.02
C PRO A 488 -21.72 -9.14 -12.34
N LEU A 489 -20.89 -8.99 -11.30
CA LEU A 489 -19.42 -9.00 -11.46
C LEU A 489 -18.93 -10.29 -12.10
N LEU A 490 -19.53 -11.42 -11.73
CA LEU A 490 -19.20 -12.74 -12.23
C LEU A 490 -20.43 -13.63 -12.12
N ASP A 491 -20.76 -14.37 -13.17
CA ASP A 491 -21.81 -15.38 -13.12
C ASP A 491 -21.29 -16.72 -12.56
N ALA A 492 -22.24 -17.58 -12.18
CA ALA A 492 -21.90 -18.88 -11.56
C ALA A 492 -21.13 -19.82 -12.50
N GLU A 493 -21.42 -19.77 -13.81
CA GLU A 493 -20.74 -20.61 -14.81
C GLU A 493 -19.27 -20.25 -14.93
N LYS A 494 -18.97 -18.96 -15.03
CA LYS A 494 -17.59 -18.46 -15.09
C LYS A 494 -16.83 -18.71 -13.79
N LEU A 495 -17.47 -18.49 -12.64
CA LEU A 495 -16.85 -18.82 -11.35
C LEU A 495 -16.49 -20.30 -11.29
N GLN A 496 -17.39 -21.20 -11.70
CA GLN A 496 -17.10 -22.64 -11.73
C GLN A 496 -15.97 -22.96 -12.72
N MET A 497 -15.97 -22.32 -13.89
CA MET A 497 -14.88 -22.49 -14.88
C MET A 497 -13.49 -22.15 -14.27
N PHE A 498 -13.37 -21.03 -13.55
CA PHE A 498 -12.13 -20.64 -12.91
C PHE A 498 -11.77 -21.53 -11.70
N ARG A 499 -12.75 -22.04 -10.96
CA ARG A 499 -12.52 -23.05 -9.91
C ARG A 499 -11.93 -24.33 -10.50
N ASP A 500 -12.50 -24.84 -11.59
CA ASP A 500 -12.00 -26.03 -12.29
C ASP A 500 -10.58 -25.80 -12.79
N PHE A 501 -10.28 -24.61 -13.32
CA PHE A 501 -8.96 -24.22 -13.75
C PHE A 501 -7.95 -24.21 -12.60
N ALA A 502 -8.30 -23.59 -11.48
CA ALA A 502 -7.44 -23.55 -10.28
C ALA A 502 -7.24 -24.97 -9.69
N ALA A 503 -8.26 -25.82 -9.68
CA ALA A 503 -8.16 -27.22 -9.22
C ALA A 503 -7.23 -28.09 -10.07
N LYS A 504 -7.04 -27.73 -11.36
CA LYS A 504 -6.07 -28.35 -12.27
C LYS A 504 -4.67 -27.71 -12.20
N GLY A 505 -4.39 -26.87 -11.20
CA GLY A 505 -3.12 -26.18 -11.03
C GLY A 505 -2.98 -24.89 -11.84
N GLY A 506 -4.04 -24.40 -12.47
CA GLY A 506 -4.08 -23.13 -13.17
C GLY A 506 -3.92 -21.96 -12.21
N LYS A 507 -3.16 -20.94 -12.62
CA LYS A 507 -2.89 -19.75 -11.81
C LYS A 507 -3.83 -18.63 -12.19
N LEU A 508 -4.52 -18.07 -11.21
CA LEU A 508 -5.44 -16.93 -11.38
C LEU A 508 -4.74 -15.58 -11.19
N GLY A 509 -3.46 -15.58 -10.87
CA GLY A 509 -2.69 -14.36 -10.72
C GLY A 509 -2.44 -13.59 -12.01
N LEU A 510 -1.95 -12.35 -11.90
CA LEU A 510 -1.66 -11.44 -13.02
C LEU A 510 -0.46 -11.90 -13.88
N LEU A 511 0.53 -12.55 -13.28
CA LEU A 511 1.81 -12.91 -13.90
C LEU A 511 1.96 -14.40 -14.12
#